data_caed858bb25b4a331071ea869cc5d14b
#
_entry.id   caed858bb25b4a331071ea869cc5d14b
#
_cell.length_a   1.000
_cell.length_b   1.000
_cell.length_c   1.000
_cell.angle_alpha   90.00
_cell.angle_beta   90.00
_cell.angle_gamma   90.00
#
_symmetry.space_group_name_H-M   'P 1'
#
loop_
_entity.id
_entity.type
_entity.pdbx_description
1 polymer ?
#
loop_
_entity_poly.entity_id
_entity_poly.type
_entity_poly.pdbx_seq_one_letter_code
_entity_poly.pdbx_strand_id
1 'polypeptide(L)'
;MEDEEKMSGCEHYAPGPASGARVQKDGEKWTLILVRELRHPPAMVWQAITDPAHLHDWAPFEADGNLDSVGATVKLTWVSTGAVSETRVTRADAPSLLEYHDLRWQLEPLGRGTRLTLWHNIDRRFIAWGAASWHICFDVLDRLLAGAPIGRIAGAEAMKFDGWQRLKAEYATQFGS
;
A
#
# COMPACT_ATOMS: atom_id res chain seq x y z
N MET A 1 16.61 -19.10 -14.37
CA MET A 1 16.22 -18.14 -15.41
C MET A 1 15.02 -17.30 -15.03
N GLU A 2 13.93 -17.86 -14.53
CA GLU A 2 12.79 -17.08 -14.06
C GLU A 2 13.10 -16.20 -12.82
N ASP A 3 14.00 -16.67 -11.95
CA ASP A 3 14.42 -15.91 -10.76
C ASP A 3 15.37 -14.75 -11.08
N GLU A 4 16.16 -14.86 -12.16
CA GLU A 4 17.05 -13.78 -12.61
C GLU A 4 16.28 -12.63 -13.27
N GLU A 5 15.21 -12.92 -14.02
CA GLU A 5 14.37 -11.90 -14.63
C GLU A 5 13.55 -11.12 -13.58
N LYS A 6 13.08 -11.79 -12.54
CA LYS A 6 12.39 -11.16 -11.42
C LYS A 6 13.32 -10.26 -10.60
N MET A 7 14.56 -10.66 -10.41
CA MET A 7 15.58 -9.87 -9.69
C MET A 7 16.02 -8.65 -10.47
N SER A 8 16.08 -8.72 -11.80
CA SER A 8 16.55 -7.59 -12.61
C SER A 8 15.61 -6.37 -12.55
N GLY A 9 14.30 -6.58 -12.42
CA GLY A 9 13.33 -5.49 -12.25
C GLY A 9 13.47 -4.77 -10.90
N CYS A 10 13.76 -5.53 -9.84
CA CYS A 10 13.98 -4.99 -8.50
C CYS A 10 15.36 -4.35 -8.35
N GLU A 11 16.38 -4.85 -9.04
CA GLU A 11 17.75 -4.33 -8.98
C GLU A 11 17.86 -2.90 -9.53
N HIS A 12 17.03 -2.56 -10.52
CA HIS A 12 17.03 -1.23 -11.13
C HIS A 12 16.03 -0.28 -10.48
N TYR A 13 15.23 -0.77 -9.55
CA TYR A 13 14.28 0.05 -8.83
C TYR A 13 14.95 0.77 -7.67
N ALA A 14 14.75 2.09 -7.62
CA ALA A 14 15.13 2.91 -6.48
C ALA A 14 13.97 3.85 -6.15
N PRO A 15 13.50 3.86 -4.90
CA PRO A 15 12.44 4.79 -4.52
C PRO A 15 12.94 6.23 -4.54
N GLY A 16 12.03 7.16 -4.89
CA GLY A 16 12.27 8.57 -4.76
C GLY A 16 12.38 9.01 -3.29
N PRO A 17 12.58 10.31 -3.05
CA PRO A 17 12.63 10.81 -1.67
C PRO A 17 11.30 10.63 -0.94
N ALA A 18 11.34 10.55 0.39
CA ALA A 18 10.16 10.43 1.22
C ALA A 18 9.23 11.63 1.01
N SER A 19 8.01 11.36 0.57
CA SER A 19 7.00 12.37 0.29
C SER A 19 5.60 11.76 0.25
N GLY A 20 4.58 12.60 0.34
CA GLY A 20 3.19 12.17 0.23
C GLY A 20 2.66 11.44 1.45
N ALA A 21 3.32 11.58 2.59
CA ALA A 21 2.87 10.97 3.83
C ALA A 21 2.81 12.02 4.95
N ARG A 22 1.80 11.88 5.80
CA ARG A 22 1.63 12.71 7.00
C ARG A 22 1.06 11.86 8.13
N VAL A 23 1.11 12.37 9.34
CA VAL A 23 0.63 11.68 10.53
C VAL A 23 -0.42 12.55 11.19
N GLN A 24 -1.53 11.93 11.58
CA GLN A 24 -2.59 12.56 12.35
C GLN A 24 -2.69 11.86 13.70
N LYS A 25 -2.74 12.65 14.76
CA LYS A 25 -2.95 12.15 16.11
C LYS A 25 -4.30 12.63 16.61
N ASP A 26 -5.14 11.70 17.06
CA ASP A 26 -6.43 11.98 17.68
C ASP A 26 -6.51 11.25 19.02
N GLY A 27 -6.29 11.98 20.11
CA GLY A 27 -6.11 11.38 21.43
C GLY A 27 -4.88 10.48 21.45
N GLU A 28 -5.07 9.18 21.72
CA GLU A 28 -4.01 8.19 21.69
C GLU A 28 -3.92 7.44 20.36
N LYS A 29 -4.84 7.73 19.43
CA LYS A 29 -4.87 7.10 18.11
C LYS A 29 -3.96 7.83 17.16
N TRP A 30 -3.15 7.06 16.45
CA TRP A 30 -2.26 7.54 15.41
C TRP A 30 -2.73 7.01 14.07
N THR A 31 -2.79 7.90 13.07
CA THR A 31 -3.16 7.54 11.71
C THR A 31 -2.06 8.00 10.76
N LEU A 32 -1.51 7.06 10.01
CA LEU A 32 -0.62 7.33 8.91
C LEU A 32 -1.46 7.60 7.67
N ILE A 33 -1.22 8.72 7.00
CA ILE A 33 -1.96 9.12 5.80
C ILE A 33 -0.97 9.22 4.65
N LEU A 34 -1.25 8.45 3.59
CA LEU A 34 -0.42 8.46 2.39
C LEU A 34 -1.26 8.90 1.20
N VAL A 35 -0.71 9.80 0.38
CA VAL A 35 -1.35 10.30 -0.82
C VAL A 35 -0.44 10.02 -2.01
N ARG A 36 -1.00 9.43 -3.07
CA ARG A 36 -0.28 9.17 -4.30
C ARG A 36 -1.16 9.55 -5.50
N GLU A 37 -0.58 10.27 -6.43
CA GLU A 37 -1.22 10.55 -7.72
C GLU A 37 -0.82 9.45 -8.71
N LEU A 38 -1.83 8.77 -9.27
CA LEU A 38 -1.64 7.69 -10.23
C LEU A 38 -2.21 8.11 -11.58
N ARG A 39 -1.50 7.80 -12.66
CA ARG A 39 -1.91 8.14 -14.04
C ARG A 39 -2.86 7.11 -14.64
N HIS A 40 -3.78 6.59 -13.81
CA HIS A 40 -4.71 5.54 -14.19
C HIS A 40 -6.09 5.88 -13.66
N PRO A 41 -7.18 5.53 -14.40
CA PRO A 41 -8.53 5.91 -13.97
C PRO A 41 -8.95 5.21 -12.67
N PRO A 42 -9.87 5.83 -11.88
CA PRO A 42 -10.31 5.25 -10.61
C PRO A 42 -10.81 3.82 -10.69
N ALA A 43 -11.52 3.44 -11.74
CA ALA A 43 -12.03 2.08 -11.91
C ALA A 43 -10.89 1.05 -11.98
N MET A 44 -9.78 1.40 -12.61
CA MET A 44 -8.61 0.55 -12.72
C MET A 44 -7.88 0.42 -11.37
N VAL A 45 -7.74 1.53 -10.65
CA VAL A 45 -7.15 1.55 -9.30
C VAL A 45 -8.03 0.78 -8.32
N TRP A 46 -9.34 0.94 -8.41
CA TRP A 46 -10.29 0.21 -7.59
C TRP A 46 -10.11 -1.30 -7.70
N GLN A 47 -10.01 -1.80 -8.91
CA GLN A 47 -9.77 -3.22 -9.15
C GLN A 47 -8.46 -3.68 -8.50
N ALA A 48 -7.40 -2.87 -8.60
CA ALA A 48 -6.10 -3.20 -8.04
C ALA A 48 -6.09 -3.25 -6.50
N ILE A 49 -6.96 -2.50 -5.83
CA ILE A 49 -7.04 -2.49 -4.35
C ILE A 49 -8.09 -3.44 -3.78
N THR A 50 -8.92 -4.07 -4.61
CA THR A 50 -10.01 -4.95 -4.16
C THR A 50 -9.84 -6.40 -4.58
N ASP A 51 -9.28 -6.66 -5.75
CA ASP A 51 -9.14 -8.01 -6.31
C ASP A 51 -7.93 -8.73 -5.70
N PRO A 52 -8.12 -9.94 -5.11
CA PRO A 52 -7.02 -10.69 -4.50
C PRO A 52 -5.86 -10.97 -5.44
N ALA A 53 -6.12 -11.25 -6.71
CA ALA A 53 -5.06 -11.51 -7.69
C ALA A 53 -4.19 -10.28 -7.92
N HIS A 54 -4.78 -9.09 -7.96
CA HIS A 54 -4.04 -7.84 -8.08
C HIS A 54 -3.29 -7.49 -6.79
N LEU A 55 -3.92 -7.66 -5.64
CA LEU A 55 -3.31 -7.40 -4.33
C LEU A 55 -2.05 -8.25 -4.13
N HIS A 56 -2.06 -9.49 -4.59
CA HIS A 56 -0.90 -10.38 -4.54
C HIS A 56 0.35 -9.76 -5.19
N ASP A 57 0.16 -8.97 -6.23
CA ASP A 57 1.27 -8.45 -7.03
C ASP A 57 1.91 -7.18 -6.48
N TRP A 58 1.27 -6.50 -5.52
CA TRP A 58 1.81 -5.24 -5.01
C TRP A 58 1.60 -4.98 -3.51
N ALA A 59 0.51 -5.48 -2.90
CA ALA A 59 0.12 -5.13 -1.54
C ALA A 59 1.00 -5.84 -0.49
N PRO A 60 1.11 -5.27 0.73
CA PRO A 60 1.86 -5.91 1.82
C PRO A 60 1.08 -7.03 2.51
N PHE A 61 -0.06 -7.43 1.97
CA PHE A 61 -0.88 -8.52 2.49
C PHE A 61 -1.52 -9.32 1.35
N GLU A 62 -1.92 -10.55 1.68
CA GLU A 62 -2.76 -11.39 0.82
C GLU A 62 -4.19 -11.31 1.33
N ALA A 63 -5.17 -11.40 0.41
CA ALA A 63 -6.58 -11.47 0.74
C ALA A 63 -7.18 -12.77 0.19
N ASP A 64 -8.00 -13.45 0.98
CA ASP A 64 -8.64 -14.70 0.54
C ASP A 64 -9.98 -14.49 -0.17
N GLY A 65 -10.39 -13.25 -0.38
CA GLY A 65 -11.61 -12.88 -1.10
C GLY A 65 -11.58 -11.45 -1.57
N ASN A 66 -12.49 -11.09 -2.45
CA ASN A 66 -12.62 -9.74 -2.99
C ASN A 66 -13.14 -8.77 -1.91
N LEU A 67 -12.60 -7.57 -1.89
CA LEU A 67 -12.91 -6.53 -0.91
C LEU A 67 -13.97 -5.53 -1.40
N ASP A 68 -14.60 -5.78 -2.53
CA ASP A 68 -15.49 -4.82 -3.20
C ASP A 68 -16.95 -4.85 -2.73
N SER A 69 -17.28 -5.66 -1.73
CA SER A 69 -18.67 -5.82 -1.26
C SER A 69 -18.80 -5.59 0.24
N VAL A 70 -19.68 -4.67 0.62
CA VAL A 70 -20.00 -4.42 2.03
C VAL A 70 -20.55 -5.70 2.67
N GLY A 71 -20.05 -6.00 3.87
CA GLY A 71 -20.44 -7.19 4.64
C GLY A 71 -19.61 -8.43 4.32
N ALA A 72 -18.76 -8.40 3.29
CA ALA A 72 -17.86 -9.50 2.99
C ALA A 72 -16.85 -9.70 4.13
N THR A 73 -16.67 -10.94 4.56
CA THR A 73 -15.63 -11.32 5.53
C THR A 73 -14.43 -11.86 4.78
N VAL A 74 -13.28 -11.23 4.94
CA VAL A 74 -12.05 -11.55 4.22
C VAL A 74 -10.91 -11.72 5.21
N LYS A 75 -10.08 -12.73 5.01
CA LYS A 75 -8.86 -12.92 5.78
C LYS A 75 -7.69 -12.26 5.07
N LEU A 76 -7.00 -11.40 5.80
CA LEU A 76 -5.78 -10.75 5.35
C LEU A 76 -4.59 -11.43 6.00
N THR A 77 -3.61 -11.84 5.21
CA THR A 77 -2.35 -12.39 5.70
C THR A 77 -1.24 -11.40 5.43
N TRP A 78 -0.68 -10.81 6.47
CA TRP A 78 0.38 -9.81 6.36
C TRP A 78 1.71 -10.48 6.02
N VAL A 79 2.34 -10.02 4.94
CA VAL A 79 3.58 -10.62 4.42
C VAL A 79 4.75 -10.51 5.40
N SER A 80 4.82 -9.40 6.15
CA SER A 80 5.93 -9.14 7.07
C SER A 80 5.97 -10.09 8.26
N THR A 81 4.81 -10.49 8.79
CA THR A 81 4.70 -11.26 10.02
C THR A 81 4.06 -12.62 9.83
N GLY A 82 3.35 -12.84 8.72
CA GLY A 82 2.51 -14.01 8.53
C GLY A 82 1.23 -13.98 9.36
N ALA A 83 0.97 -12.88 10.06
CA ALA A 83 -0.23 -12.73 10.89
C ALA A 83 -1.48 -12.70 10.01
N VAL A 84 -2.51 -13.44 10.44
CA VAL A 84 -3.80 -13.49 9.77
C VAL A 84 -4.80 -12.65 10.55
N SER A 85 -5.46 -11.72 9.86
CA SER A 85 -6.53 -10.91 10.43
C SER A 85 -7.81 -11.14 9.65
N GLU A 86 -8.86 -11.59 10.33
CA GLU A 86 -10.18 -11.66 9.74
C GLU A 86 -10.81 -10.27 9.79
N THR A 87 -11.25 -9.76 8.65
CA THR A 87 -11.85 -8.44 8.56
C THR A 87 -13.18 -8.47 7.84
N ARG A 88 -14.02 -7.52 8.15
CA ARG A 88 -15.29 -7.30 7.46
C ARG A 88 -15.21 -5.99 6.70
N VAL A 89 -15.62 -6.00 5.44
CA VAL A 89 -15.73 -4.78 4.64
C VAL A 89 -16.93 -3.97 5.17
N THR A 90 -16.64 -2.80 5.71
CA THR A 90 -17.66 -1.92 6.30
C THR A 90 -18.17 -0.88 5.32
N ARG A 91 -17.39 -0.57 4.28
CA ARG A 91 -17.78 0.36 3.24
C ARG A 91 -17.12 0.00 1.91
N ALA A 92 -17.90 0.00 0.84
CA ALA A 92 -17.41 -0.26 -0.52
C ALA A 92 -18.28 0.50 -1.52
N ASP A 93 -17.93 1.76 -1.76
CA ASP A 93 -18.58 2.65 -2.71
C ASP A 93 -17.69 2.79 -3.95
N ALA A 94 -17.80 1.84 -4.87
CA ALA A 94 -16.96 1.79 -6.06
C ALA A 94 -17.21 2.99 -6.99
N PRO A 95 -16.18 3.59 -7.56
CA PRO A 95 -14.75 3.33 -7.35
C PRO A 95 -14.09 4.32 -6.40
N SER A 96 -14.79 4.83 -5.39
CA SER A 96 -14.40 6.02 -4.62
C SER A 96 -13.93 5.73 -3.21
N LEU A 97 -14.56 4.81 -2.48
CA LEU A 97 -14.30 4.67 -1.05
C LEU A 97 -14.41 3.21 -0.61
N LEU A 98 -13.40 2.77 0.15
CA LEU A 98 -13.30 1.41 0.65
C LEU A 98 -12.79 1.43 2.10
N GLU A 99 -13.49 0.74 3.00
CA GLU A 99 -13.09 0.63 4.42
C GLU A 99 -13.17 -0.81 4.89
N TYR A 100 -12.09 -1.27 5.48
CA TYR A 100 -11.99 -2.57 6.14
C TYR A 100 -10.78 -2.57 7.08
N HIS A 101 -10.82 -3.36 8.13
CA HIS A 101 -9.75 -3.47 9.12
C HIS A 101 -9.36 -2.06 9.64
N ASP A 102 -8.10 -1.74 9.70
CA ASP A 102 -7.59 -0.42 10.09
C ASP A 102 -7.27 0.48 8.88
N LEU A 103 -7.83 0.15 7.72
CA LEU A 103 -7.52 0.81 6.45
C LEU A 103 -8.76 1.49 5.87
N ARG A 104 -8.55 2.69 5.37
CA ARG A 104 -9.52 3.43 4.58
C ARG A 104 -8.85 3.92 3.30
N TRP A 105 -9.50 3.67 2.18
CA TRP A 105 -9.02 4.05 0.86
C TRP A 105 -9.99 5.03 0.21
N GLN A 106 -9.47 6.12 -0.31
CA GLN A 106 -10.25 7.08 -1.09
C GLN A 106 -9.60 7.28 -2.45
N LEU A 107 -10.42 7.21 -3.51
CA LEU A 107 -10.02 7.41 -4.89
C LEU A 107 -10.77 8.61 -5.45
N GLU A 108 -10.05 9.68 -5.77
CA GLU A 108 -10.62 10.90 -6.34
C GLU A 108 -10.14 11.05 -7.78
N PRO A 109 -11.03 11.33 -8.74
CA PRO A 109 -10.61 11.63 -10.10
C PRO A 109 -9.70 12.87 -10.12
N LEU A 110 -8.57 12.77 -10.82
CA LEU A 110 -7.62 13.85 -11.00
C LEU A 110 -7.20 13.89 -12.46
N GLY A 111 -7.86 14.73 -13.27
CA GLY A 111 -7.68 14.68 -14.71
C GLY A 111 -8.09 13.32 -15.26
N ARG A 112 -7.16 12.63 -15.93
CA ARG A 112 -7.35 11.26 -16.43
C ARG A 112 -6.89 10.21 -15.45
N GLY A 113 -6.35 10.63 -14.32
CA GLY A 113 -5.80 9.75 -13.30
C GLY A 113 -6.63 9.73 -12.03
N THR A 114 -5.97 9.33 -10.95
CA THR A 114 -6.57 9.16 -9.63
C THR A 114 -5.66 9.72 -8.56
N ARG A 115 -6.23 10.46 -7.61
CA ARG A 115 -5.57 10.72 -6.33
C ARG A 115 -6.00 9.63 -5.37
N LEU A 116 -5.05 8.78 -5.01
CA LEU A 116 -5.24 7.71 -4.04
C LEU A 116 -4.81 8.20 -2.66
N THR A 117 -5.72 8.10 -1.68
CA THR A 117 -5.41 8.41 -0.28
C THR A 117 -5.67 7.18 0.57
N LEU A 118 -4.70 6.80 1.38
CA LEU A 118 -4.81 5.72 2.36
C LEU A 118 -4.69 6.28 3.76
N TRP A 119 -5.67 5.98 4.63
CA TRP A 119 -5.58 6.19 6.07
C TRP A 119 -5.34 4.85 6.72
N HIS A 120 -4.24 4.72 7.44
CA HIS A 120 -3.87 3.50 8.14
C HIS A 120 -3.75 3.80 9.64
N ASN A 121 -4.64 3.27 10.44
CA ASN A 121 -4.55 3.34 11.90
C ASN A 121 -3.43 2.40 12.33
N ILE A 122 -2.37 2.96 12.89
CA ILE A 122 -1.15 2.21 13.16
C ILE A 122 -0.51 2.69 14.47
N ASP A 123 0.14 1.79 15.19
CA ASP A 123 0.87 2.14 16.39
C ASP A 123 2.00 3.12 16.07
N ARG A 124 2.18 4.13 16.93
CA ARG A 124 3.23 5.14 16.80
C ARG A 124 4.61 4.56 16.48
N ARG A 125 4.95 3.43 17.09
CA ARG A 125 6.25 2.78 16.93
C ARG A 125 6.51 2.32 15.50
N PHE A 126 5.46 2.09 14.72
CA PHE A 126 5.55 1.53 13.37
C PHE A 126 5.25 2.54 12.26
N ILE A 127 5.09 3.82 12.59
CA ILE A 127 4.70 4.84 11.61
C ILE A 127 5.73 4.98 10.49
N ALA A 128 7.00 5.19 10.81
CA ALA A 128 8.07 5.33 9.82
C ALA A 128 8.27 4.04 9.01
N TRP A 129 8.18 2.89 9.67
CA TRP A 129 8.22 1.57 9.05
C TRP A 129 7.07 1.40 8.06
N GLY A 130 5.86 1.74 8.48
CA GLY A 130 4.66 1.66 7.64
C GLY A 130 4.73 2.62 6.46
N ALA A 131 5.20 3.85 6.66
CA ALA A 131 5.33 4.84 5.60
C ALA A 131 6.30 4.37 4.52
N ALA A 132 7.46 3.85 4.90
CA ALA A 132 8.44 3.31 3.95
C ALA A 132 7.88 2.12 3.17
N SER A 133 7.20 1.20 3.87
CA SER A 133 6.61 0.00 3.26
C SER A 133 5.50 0.36 2.25
N TRP A 134 4.58 1.24 2.63
CA TRP A 134 3.52 1.68 1.72
C TRP A 134 4.05 2.49 0.54
N HIS A 135 5.06 3.33 0.75
CA HIS A 135 5.69 4.09 -0.32
C HIS A 135 6.18 3.16 -1.44
N ILE A 136 6.90 2.12 -1.07
CA ILE A 136 7.41 1.13 -2.04
C ILE A 136 6.27 0.34 -2.67
N CYS A 137 5.28 -0.08 -1.90
CA CYS A 137 4.11 -0.77 -2.43
C CYS A 137 3.38 0.07 -3.47
N PHE A 138 3.24 1.37 -3.24
CA PHE A 138 2.59 2.27 -4.20
C PHE A 138 3.43 2.45 -5.48
N ASP A 139 4.75 2.46 -5.38
CA ASP A 139 5.61 2.47 -6.57
C ASP A 139 5.42 1.19 -7.40
N VAL A 140 5.34 0.04 -6.73
CA VAL A 140 5.06 -1.25 -7.38
C VAL A 140 3.68 -1.25 -8.02
N LEU A 141 2.67 -0.71 -7.32
CA LEU A 141 1.31 -0.57 -7.85
C LEU A 141 1.28 0.27 -9.12
N ASP A 142 1.93 1.42 -9.11
CA ASP A 142 1.98 2.32 -10.26
C ASP A 142 2.57 1.62 -11.50
N ARG A 143 3.64 0.87 -11.33
CA ARG A 143 4.26 0.10 -12.41
C ARG A 143 3.40 -1.06 -12.87
N LEU A 144 2.73 -1.74 -11.95
CA LEU A 144 1.79 -2.80 -12.29
C LEU A 144 0.66 -2.26 -13.18
N LEU A 145 0.08 -1.12 -12.82
CA LEU A 145 -0.98 -0.46 -13.58
C LEU A 145 -0.50 0.02 -14.95
N ALA A 146 0.76 0.41 -15.04
CA ALA A 146 1.38 0.84 -16.31
C ALA A 146 1.74 -0.33 -17.23
N GLY A 147 1.50 -1.58 -16.82
CA GLY A 147 1.84 -2.75 -17.61
C GLY A 147 3.33 -3.12 -17.59
N ALA A 148 4.09 -2.58 -16.62
CA ALA A 148 5.51 -2.84 -16.46
C ALA A 148 5.81 -3.33 -15.03
N PRO A 149 5.23 -4.47 -14.59
CA PRO A 149 5.38 -4.95 -13.22
C PRO A 149 6.82 -5.32 -12.89
N ILE A 150 7.24 -5.00 -11.67
CA ILE A 150 8.58 -5.34 -11.16
C ILE A 150 8.55 -6.42 -10.08
N GLY A 151 7.36 -6.89 -9.71
CA GLY A 151 7.16 -7.84 -8.63
C GLY A 151 7.00 -7.15 -7.27
N ARG A 152 6.28 -7.81 -6.38
CA ARG A 152 5.99 -7.27 -5.04
C ARG A 152 7.27 -7.14 -4.22
N ILE A 153 7.41 -5.99 -3.56
CA ILE A 153 8.49 -5.72 -2.61
C ILE A 153 7.84 -5.46 -1.25
N ALA A 154 7.76 -6.47 -0.41
CA ALA A 154 7.07 -6.39 0.87
C ALA A 154 7.71 -7.34 1.90
N GLY A 155 7.42 -7.10 3.18
CA GLY A 155 7.89 -7.94 4.27
C GLY A 155 9.40 -7.91 4.44
N ALA A 156 9.99 -9.07 4.77
CA ALA A 156 11.42 -9.19 5.00
C ALA A 156 12.27 -8.80 3.79
N GLU A 157 11.77 -9.04 2.58
CA GLU A 157 12.48 -8.65 1.35
C GLU A 157 12.61 -7.14 1.22
N ALA A 158 11.55 -6.40 1.57
CA ALA A 158 11.58 -4.94 1.57
C ALA A 158 12.61 -4.41 2.57
N MET A 159 12.67 -4.99 3.76
CA MET A 159 13.59 -4.55 4.82
C MET A 159 15.06 -4.74 4.50
N LYS A 160 15.40 -5.68 3.61
CA LYS A 160 16.75 -5.92 3.12
C LYS A 160 17.20 -4.92 2.06
N PHE A 161 16.27 -4.15 1.55
CA PHE A 161 16.51 -3.23 0.44
C PHE A 161 17.00 -1.89 0.98
N ASP A 162 18.13 -1.40 0.47
CA ASP A 162 18.74 -0.14 0.93
C ASP A 162 17.78 1.04 0.81
N GLY A 163 16.97 1.07 -0.25
CA GLY A 163 15.98 2.10 -0.45
C GLY A 163 14.92 2.16 0.65
N TRP A 164 14.51 1.01 1.20
CA TRP A 164 13.60 0.95 2.31
C TRP A 164 14.19 1.54 3.59
N GLN A 165 15.46 1.19 3.89
CA GLN A 165 16.17 1.71 5.06
C GLN A 165 16.29 3.24 4.99
N ARG A 166 16.64 3.75 3.81
CA ARG A 166 16.74 5.18 3.56
C ARG A 166 15.38 5.87 3.74
N LEU A 167 14.32 5.34 3.13
CA LEU A 167 12.97 5.88 3.26
C LEU A 167 12.48 5.90 4.72
N LYS A 168 12.72 4.82 5.45
CA LYS A 168 12.34 4.75 6.86
C LYS A 168 13.01 5.86 7.66
N ALA A 169 14.30 6.10 7.43
CA ALA A 169 15.06 7.16 8.09
C ALA A 169 14.54 8.55 7.72
N GLU A 170 14.25 8.78 6.44
CA GLU A 170 13.70 10.05 5.95
C GLU A 170 12.30 10.33 6.53
N TYR A 171 11.43 9.34 6.57
CA TYR A 171 10.10 9.48 7.18
C TYR A 171 10.17 9.69 8.70
N ALA A 172 11.06 8.97 9.38
CA ALA A 172 11.28 9.18 10.80
C ALA A 172 11.69 10.63 11.10
N THR A 173 12.54 11.20 10.28
CA THR A 173 12.95 12.61 10.39
C THR A 173 11.76 13.55 10.15
N GLN A 174 10.95 13.30 9.11
CA GLN A 174 9.77 14.12 8.80
C GLN A 174 8.73 14.10 9.92
N PHE A 175 8.56 12.96 10.58
CA PHE A 175 7.53 12.78 11.62
C PHE A 175 8.05 13.11 13.03
N GLY A 176 9.34 13.40 13.17
CA GLY A 176 9.95 13.69 14.47
C GLY A 176 10.07 12.48 15.39
N SER A 177 10.21 11.30 14.83
CA SER A 177 10.26 10.04 15.60
C SER A 177 11.59 9.31 15.46
#